data_036baafb18f53e718cdae1cffb7abb32
#
_entry.id   036baafb18f53e718cdae1cffb7abb32
#
_cell.length_a   1.000
_cell.length_b   1.000
_cell.length_c   1.000
_cell.angle_alpha   90.00
_cell.angle_beta   90.00
_cell.angle_gamma   90.00
#
_symmetry.space_group_name_H-M   'P 1'
#
loop_
_entity.id
_entity.type
_entity.pdbx_description
1 polymer ?
#
loop_
_entity_poly.entity_id
_entity_poly.type
_entity_poly.pdbx_seq_one_letter_code
_entity_poly.pdbx_strand_id
1 'polypeptide(L)'
;MKSLWLDRESPFTSDALPDEKHYDTIVVGAGITGMVTALLLSRSGQRVVVFEARTVGAVSTGNTTGKLSLLQGGVLSALRSQYSLKVVKAYVEANKSGQAWLMQYLEQQGVPFQRRTAVTFATSDDGGQRLRKEAAVSRDAGLDVHFSRDAGLPFRVVEALELEGQAQIHPMEVLDTLARDIRAHGGIIVEGVHVQNVGSEHPMEVSTSTGAFTADTVVLATGSPILDRGLYFTKLEPHRSYAAALRPRVGSDVPQSMYLSIDSPTRSQRTHPTAEGDLLLVGGYGHTAGRAASPKHHLDELLGWAKQHYPGAEVTHTWSAQDYQATNLMPFFGKLPRGHGRILFGTGYNKWGMSNGVAVALSITSDILGGQSDWATTIHHRVTSPQGALQAIRLNAGTAKRMIEDRAKVRSNPEITEDTHPAEGTGVVGLYKGEPAAVSTVEGKVCMVSASCSHLGGLLSWNDAEKSWDCPLHGSRFTPEGKYLEGPATHHLQIPGRGKD
;
A
#
# COMPACT_ATOMS: atom_id res chain seq x y z
N MET A 1 13.52 -11.43 0.00
CA MET A 1 13.01 -10.46 -1.00
C MET A 1 13.29 -9.05 -0.52
N LYS A 2 13.77 -8.15 -1.39
CA LYS A 2 14.05 -6.74 -1.05
C LYS A 2 13.73 -5.87 -2.26
N SER A 3 13.08 -4.74 -2.04
CA SER A 3 12.74 -3.78 -3.09
C SER A 3 14.01 -3.11 -3.63
N LEU A 4 14.07 -2.88 -4.94
CA LEU A 4 15.11 -2.09 -5.59
C LEU A 4 15.32 -0.74 -4.90
N TRP A 5 14.23 -0.12 -4.45
CA TRP A 5 14.24 1.21 -3.84
C TRP A 5 14.81 1.23 -2.42
N LEU A 6 14.69 0.10 -1.71
CA LEU A 6 15.15 -0.09 -0.34
C LEU A 6 16.53 -0.76 -0.27
N ASP A 7 17.06 -1.28 -1.40
CA ASP A 7 18.40 -1.85 -1.48
C ASP A 7 19.45 -0.79 -1.80
N ARG A 8 19.58 0.16 -0.90
CA ARG A 8 20.54 1.27 -0.94
C ARG A 8 20.92 1.68 0.48
N GLU A 9 22.02 2.37 0.63
CA GLU A 9 22.27 3.14 1.83
C GLU A 9 21.24 4.25 1.93
N SER A 10 20.52 4.31 3.04
CA SER A 10 19.54 5.37 3.27
C SER A 10 20.29 6.65 3.66
N PRO A 11 20.09 7.76 2.93
CA PRO A 11 20.60 9.06 3.39
C PRO A 11 19.80 9.61 4.58
N PHE A 12 18.66 8.97 4.88
CA PHE A 12 17.82 9.33 6.00
C PHE A 12 18.34 8.69 7.29
N THR A 13 18.55 9.51 8.31
CA THR A 13 18.81 9.07 9.68
C THR A 13 17.62 9.50 10.54
N SER A 14 17.08 8.61 11.37
CA SER A 14 16.01 8.95 12.30
C SER A 14 16.43 10.09 13.24
N ASP A 15 15.51 11.01 13.49
CA ASP A 15 15.70 11.96 14.57
C ASP A 15 15.66 11.26 15.93
N ALA A 16 16.29 11.86 16.94
CA ALA A 16 16.18 11.38 18.30
C ALA A 16 14.73 11.49 18.80
N LEU A 17 14.35 10.61 19.72
CA LEU A 17 13.06 10.72 20.38
C LEU A 17 13.00 12.06 21.14
N PRO A 18 12.04 12.95 20.85
CA PRO A 18 12.03 14.27 21.45
C PRO A 18 11.63 14.24 22.92
N ASP A 19 12.22 15.14 23.71
CA ASP A 19 11.82 15.39 25.12
C ASP A 19 10.46 16.10 25.20
N GLU A 20 10.16 16.96 24.23
CA GLU A 20 8.85 17.60 24.07
C GLU A 20 7.75 16.55 23.91
N LYS A 21 6.68 16.67 24.69
CA LYS A 21 5.60 15.67 24.70
C LYS A 21 4.32 16.16 24.03
N HIS A 22 4.24 17.44 23.65
CA HIS A 22 3.06 18.01 23.02
C HIS A 22 3.34 18.63 21.66
N TYR A 23 2.53 18.30 20.66
CA TYR A 23 2.61 18.78 19.29
C TYR A 23 1.28 19.33 18.79
N ASP A 24 1.32 20.28 17.86
CA ASP A 24 0.11 20.73 17.17
C ASP A 24 -0.46 19.59 16.32
N THR A 25 0.43 18.83 15.63
CA THR A 25 0.02 17.63 14.90
C THR A 25 1.02 16.48 15.06
N ILE A 26 0.50 15.29 15.39
CA ILE A 26 1.22 14.02 15.29
C ILE A 26 0.76 13.29 14.04
N VAL A 27 1.72 12.96 13.14
CA VAL A 27 1.49 12.14 11.95
C VAL A 27 1.96 10.72 12.22
N VAL A 28 1.10 9.74 12.02
CA VAL A 28 1.41 8.31 12.24
C VAL A 28 1.61 7.63 10.89
N GLY A 29 2.86 7.25 10.61
CA GLY A 29 3.30 6.60 9.38
C GLY A 29 4.06 7.55 8.44
N ALA A 30 5.26 7.14 8.02
CA ALA A 30 6.17 7.87 7.15
C ALA A 30 6.16 7.34 5.70
N GLY A 31 4.98 6.99 5.19
CA GLY A 31 4.73 6.80 3.76
C GLY A 31 4.42 8.12 3.06
N ILE A 32 4.14 8.06 1.75
CA ILE A 32 3.92 9.28 0.93
C ILE A 32 2.82 10.19 1.52
N THR A 33 1.70 9.66 1.99
CA THR A 33 0.61 10.46 2.56
C THR A 33 1.04 11.18 3.83
N GLY A 34 1.68 10.47 4.76
CA GLY A 34 2.14 11.07 6.03
C GLY A 34 3.21 12.11 5.80
N MET A 35 4.20 11.83 4.95
CA MET A 35 5.31 12.75 4.68
C MET A 35 4.86 14.02 3.97
N VAL A 36 3.95 13.92 2.99
CA VAL A 36 3.38 15.12 2.33
C VAL A 36 2.54 15.93 3.31
N THR A 37 1.72 15.28 4.15
CA THR A 37 0.94 15.97 5.19
C THR A 37 1.86 16.68 6.18
N ALA A 38 2.88 15.99 6.69
CA ALA A 38 3.84 16.55 7.64
C ALA A 38 4.57 17.77 7.05
N LEU A 39 5.02 17.68 5.81
CA LEU A 39 5.69 18.80 5.12
C LEU A 39 4.78 20.04 5.06
N LEU A 40 3.55 19.85 4.58
CA LEU A 40 2.64 20.98 4.39
C LEU A 40 2.27 21.66 5.72
N LEU A 41 2.07 20.86 6.78
CA LEU A 41 1.80 21.39 8.12
C LEU A 41 3.04 22.06 8.74
N SER A 42 4.24 21.49 8.60
CA SER A 42 5.48 22.14 9.05
C SER A 42 5.72 23.46 8.32
N ARG A 43 5.49 23.51 7.00
CA ARG A 43 5.57 24.77 6.22
C ARG A 43 4.53 25.81 6.65
N SER A 44 3.40 25.40 7.24
CA SER A 44 2.41 26.31 7.81
C SER A 44 2.75 26.81 9.20
N GLY A 45 3.90 26.39 9.75
CA GLY A 45 4.38 26.80 11.08
C GLY A 45 3.89 25.94 12.24
N GLN A 46 3.22 24.79 11.98
CA GLN A 46 2.86 23.85 13.04
C GLN A 46 4.05 23.06 13.56
N ARG A 47 4.05 22.75 14.85
CA ARG A 47 4.96 21.79 15.46
C ARG A 47 4.48 20.40 15.13
N VAL A 48 5.23 19.72 14.23
CA VAL A 48 4.86 18.41 13.70
C VAL A 48 5.90 17.36 14.09
N VAL A 49 5.43 16.20 14.57
CA VAL A 49 6.24 15.00 14.69
C VAL A 49 5.61 13.87 13.87
N VAL A 50 6.45 13.14 13.14
CA VAL A 50 6.09 11.92 12.43
C VAL A 50 6.62 10.73 13.20
N PHE A 51 5.75 9.80 13.59
CA PHE A 51 6.14 8.51 14.16
C PHE A 51 5.97 7.41 13.12
N GLU A 52 7.07 6.70 12.86
CA GLU A 52 7.11 5.55 11.96
C GLU A 52 7.50 4.29 12.76
N ALA A 53 6.70 3.25 12.63
CA ALA A 53 6.92 1.99 13.37
C ALA A 53 8.18 1.24 12.94
N ARG A 54 8.61 1.40 11.70
CA ARG A 54 9.78 0.75 11.09
C ARG A 54 10.78 1.79 10.61
N THR A 55 10.88 1.94 9.29
CA THR A 55 11.72 2.95 8.62
C THR A 55 10.89 3.71 7.61
N VAL A 56 11.30 4.92 7.27
CA VAL A 56 10.64 5.75 6.25
C VAL A 56 10.44 4.93 4.97
N GLY A 57 9.20 4.86 4.49
CA GLY A 57 8.85 4.14 3.27
C GLY A 57 8.86 2.61 3.35
N ALA A 58 9.04 2.00 4.52
CA ALA A 58 9.21 0.55 4.68
C ALA A 58 8.10 -0.33 4.10
N VAL A 59 6.89 0.22 3.96
CA VAL A 59 5.72 -0.53 3.48
C VAL A 59 5.41 -0.20 2.01
N SER A 60 4.18 0.19 1.66
CA SER A 60 3.72 0.32 0.27
C SER A 60 4.53 1.33 -0.55
N THR A 61 4.96 2.46 0.03
CA THR A 61 5.67 3.51 -0.71
C THR A 61 7.05 3.05 -1.20
N GLY A 62 7.86 2.44 -0.35
CA GLY A 62 9.17 1.90 -0.76
C GLY A 62 9.10 0.57 -1.52
N ASN A 63 7.91 0.02 -1.70
CA ASN A 63 7.68 -1.21 -2.46
C ASN A 63 6.79 -0.98 -3.70
N THR A 64 6.46 0.28 -4.03
CA THR A 64 5.71 0.61 -5.24
C THR A 64 6.55 0.42 -6.50
N THR A 65 5.92 0.28 -7.66
CA THR A 65 6.62 0.38 -8.94
C THR A 65 6.89 1.83 -9.35
N GLY A 66 6.44 2.83 -8.59
CA GLY A 66 6.76 4.25 -8.80
C GLY A 66 6.12 4.90 -10.02
N LYS A 67 4.94 4.44 -10.43
CA LYS A 67 4.13 5.09 -11.47
C LYS A 67 3.26 6.18 -10.86
N LEU A 68 3.35 7.38 -11.40
CA LEU A 68 2.51 8.53 -11.07
C LEU A 68 1.62 8.82 -12.28
N SER A 69 0.46 8.17 -12.34
CA SER A 69 -0.40 8.14 -13.54
C SER A 69 -1.88 8.31 -13.21
N LEU A 70 -2.58 8.99 -14.12
CA LEU A 70 -4.03 9.15 -14.13
C LEU A 70 -4.72 8.05 -14.96
N LEU A 71 -3.99 7.35 -15.82
CA LEU A 71 -4.47 6.16 -16.52
C LEU A 71 -4.26 4.94 -15.62
N GLN A 72 -5.32 4.49 -14.98
CA GLN A 72 -5.32 3.55 -13.87
C GLN A 72 -5.95 2.18 -14.21
N GLY A 73 -5.74 1.70 -15.44
CA GLY A 73 -6.35 0.47 -15.92
C GLY A 73 -7.85 0.66 -16.16
N GLY A 74 -8.70 -0.18 -15.56
CA GLY A 74 -10.16 -0.11 -15.68
C GLY A 74 -10.86 0.60 -14.52
N VAL A 75 -10.17 1.49 -13.79
CA VAL A 75 -10.71 2.10 -12.56
C VAL A 75 -11.86 3.06 -12.85
N LEU A 76 -11.75 3.92 -13.87
CA LEU A 76 -12.80 4.94 -14.11
C LEU A 76 -14.10 4.33 -14.60
N SER A 77 -14.05 3.31 -15.45
CA SER A 77 -15.25 2.58 -15.88
C SER A 77 -15.90 1.81 -14.71
N ALA A 78 -15.09 1.22 -13.83
CA ALA A 78 -15.59 0.58 -12.60
C ALA A 78 -16.26 1.60 -11.66
N LEU A 79 -15.64 2.76 -11.46
CA LEU A 79 -16.25 3.87 -10.68
C LEU A 79 -17.54 4.38 -11.33
N ARG A 80 -17.55 4.55 -12.65
CA ARG A 80 -18.73 5.03 -13.39
C ARG A 80 -19.92 4.08 -13.30
N SER A 81 -19.65 2.78 -13.15
CA SER A 81 -20.72 1.78 -12.92
C SER A 81 -21.42 1.94 -11.56
N GLN A 82 -20.76 2.61 -10.61
CA GLN A 82 -21.24 2.76 -9.23
C GLN A 82 -21.66 4.20 -8.89
N TYR A 83 -21.10 5.19 -9.59
CA TYR A 83 -21.25 6.60 -9.24
C TYR A 83 -21.60 7.46 -10.46
N SER A 84 -22.13 8.65 -10.17
CA SER A 84 -22.38 9.66 -11.20
C SER A 84 -21.09 10.16 -11.83
N LEU A 85 -21.17 10.68 -13.04
CA LEU A 85 -20.01 11.30 -13.73
C LEU A 85 -19.40 12.44 -12.89
N LYS A 86 -20.21 13.19 -12.12
CA LYS A 86 -19.72 14.24 -11.22
C LYS A 86 -18.73 13.68 -10.19
N VAL A 87 -19.02 12.52 -9.60
CA VAL A 87 -18.15 11.87 -8.61
C VAL A 87 -16.90 11.31 -9.29
N VAL A 88 -17.02 10.74 -10.49
CA VAL A 88 -15.85 10.27 -11.26
C VAL A 88 -14.94 11.43 -11.64
N LYS A 89 -15.48 12.57 -12.08
CA LYS A 89 -14.71 13.79 -12.33
C LYS A 89 -14.00 14.30 -11.08
N ALA A 90 -14.64 14.27 -9.92
CA ALA A 90 -14.00 14.64 -8.65
C ALA A 90 -12.82 13.70 -8.30
N TYR A 91 -12.95 12.41 -8.57
CA TYR A 91 -11.85 11.46 -8.39
C TYR A 91 -10.68 11.75 -9.34
N VAL A 92 -10.95 12.05 -10.60
CA VAL A 92 -9.90 12.43 -11.56
C VAL A 92 -9.23 13.72 -11.15
N GLU A 93 -10.00 14.73 -10.71
CA GLU A 93 -9.46 16.01 -10.25
C GLU A 93 -8.59 15.87 -9.00
N ALA A 94 -8.99 15.02 -8.05
CA ALA A 94 -8.16 14.67 -6.89
C ALA A 94 -6.80 14.11 -7.32
N ASN A 95 -6.82 13.12 -8.23
CA ASN A 95 -5.58 12.51 -8.72
C ASN A 95 -4.74 13.49 -9.55
N LYS A 96 -5.36 14.36 -10.38
CA LYS A 96 -4.66 15.45 -11.09
C LYS A 96 -3.97 16.39 -10.12
N SER A 97 -4.68 16.83 -9.06
CA SER A 97 -4.12 17.71 -8.03
C SER A 97 -2.93 17.08 -7.33
N GLY A 98 -3.05 15.80 -6.93
CA GLY A 98 -1.96 15.07 -6.29
C GLY A 98 -0.76 14.86 -7.21
N GLN A 99 -0.99 14.49 -8.46
CA GLN A 99 0.05 14.31 -9.48
C GLN A 99 0.77 15.64 -9.76
N ALA A 100 0.01 16.70 -10.04
CA ALA A 100 0.57 18.01 -10.37
C ALA A 100 1.39 18.58 -9.21
N TRP A 101 0.87 18.48 -7.99
CA TRP A 101 1.61 18.93 -6.79
C TRP A 101 2.94 18.18 -6.64
N LEU A 102 2.93 16.85 -6.77
CA LEU A 102 4.14 16.06 -6.59
C LEU A 102 5.17 16.35 -7.69
N MET A 103 4.74 16.43 -8.96
CA MET A 103 5.66 16.75 -10.06
C MET A 103 6.27 18.15 -9.90
N GLN A 104 5.45 19.15 -9.57
CA GLN A 104 5.92 20.51 -9.30
C GLN A 104 6.88 20.55 -8.11
N TYR A 105 6.58 19.83 -7.04
CA TYR A 105 7.45 19.73 -5.89
C TYR A 105 8.83 19.14 -6.25
N LEU A 106 8.85 18.05 -7.01
CA LEU A 106 10.10 17.42 -7.45
C LEU A 106 10.93 18.35 -8.36
N GLU A 107 10.27 19.07 -9.27
CA GLU A 107 10.93 20.08 -10.12
C GLU A 107 11.55 21.20 -9.28
N GLN A 108 10.81 21.73 -8.30
CA GLN A 108 11.30 22.78 -7.39
C GLN A 108 12.48 22.34 -6.54
N GLN A 109 12.50 21.06 -6.15
CA GLN A 109 13.57 20.48 -5.33
C GLN A 109 14.74 19.93 -6.16
N GLY A 110 14.66 19.98 -7.49
CA GLY A 110 15.69 19.44 -8.38
C GLY A 110 15.81 17.91 -8.33
N VAL A 111 14.73 17.20 -7.93
CA VAL A 111 14.70 15.73 -7.91
C VAL A 111 14.34 15.21 -9.29
N PRO A 112 15.18 14.37 -9.91
CA PRO A 112 14.94 13.89 -11.25
C PRO A 112 13.75 12.90 -11.27
N PHE A 113 12.91 13.03 -12.29
CA PHE A 113 11.90 12.05 -12.64
C PHE A 113 11.71 12.01 -14.17
N GLN A 114 11.11 10.94 -14.69
CA GLN A 114 10.89 10.84 -16.13
C GLN A 114 9.44 11.06 -16.47
N ARG A 115 9.16 11.98 -17.40
CA ARG A 115 7.86 12.06 -18.07
C ARG A 115 7.75 10.91 -19.05
N ARG A 116 6.65 10.16 -19.00
CA ARG A 116 6.39 8.98 -19.82
C ARG A 116 4.91 8.92 -20.18
N THR A 117 4.62 8.30 -21.31
CA THR A 117 3.25 7.90 -21.67
C THR A 117 2.82 6.73 -20.79
N ALA A 118 1.64 6.82 -20.21
CA ALA A 118 1.00 5.66 -19.58
C ALA A 118 0.18 4.91 -20.63
N VAL A 119 0.30 3.60 -20.65
CA VAL A 119 -0.35 2.72 -21.61
C VAL A 119 -1.12 1.63 -20.86
N THR A 120 -2.45 1.60 -21.03
CA THR A 120 -3.25 0.45 -20.61
C THR A 120 -3.51 -0.41 -21.84
N PHE A 121 -3.15 -1.68 -21.80
CA PHE A 121 -3.24 -2.58 -22.95
C PHE A 121 -4.11 -3.80 -22.70
N ALA A 122 -4.67 -4.35 -23.78
CA ALA A 122 -5.44 -5.57 -23.80
C ALA A 122 -4.75 -6.63 -24.69
N THR A 123 -4.72 -7.85 -24.21
CA THR A 123 -4.22 -9.04 -24.96
C THR A 123 -5.35 -9.96 -25.42
N SER A 124 -6.59 -9.66 -25.00
CA SER A 124 -7.80 -10.40 -25.38
C SER A 124 -8.87 -9.46 -25.96
N ASP A 125 -9.81 -10.00 -26.72
CA ASP A 125 -10.94 -9.23 -27.29
C ASP A 125 -11.86 -8.70 -26.16
N ASP A 126 -12.06 -9.46 -25.09
CA ASP A 126 -12.79 -9.02 -23.91
C ASP A 126 -12.08 -7.86 -23.21
N GLY A 127 -10.75 -7.95 -23.07
CA GLY A 127 -9.91 -6.84 -22.62
C GLY A 127 -10.06 -5.59 -23.49
N GLY A 128 -10.09 -5.75 -24.82
CA GLY A 128 -10.33 -4.67 -25.76
C GLY A 128 -11.69 -3.98 -25.55
N GLN A 129 -12.75 -4.76 -25.33
CA GLN A 129 -14.07 -4.20 -25.02
C GLN A 129 -14.07 -3.41 -23.70
N ARG A 130 -13.39 -3.93 -22.66
CA ARG A 130 -13.23 -3.22 -21.39
C ARG A 130 -12.43 -1.93 -21.56
N LEU A 131 -11.39 -1.96 -22.38
CA LEU A 131 -10.55 -0.80 -22.69
C LEU A 131 -11.32 0.32 -23.40
N ARG A 132 -12.24 -0.03 -24.32
CA ARG A 132 -13.12 0.95 -24.99
C ARG A 132 -14.09 1.61 -24.01
N LYS A 133 -14.62 0.86 -23.04
CA LYS A 133 -15.45 1.43 -21.96
C LYS A 133 -14.64 2.38 -21.08
N GLU A 134 -13.42 2.00 -20.74
CA GLU A 134 -12.53 2.86 -19.97
C GLU A 134 -12.19 4.15 -20.72
N ALA A 135 -11.88 4.07 -22.02
CA ALA A 135 -11.60 5.23 -22.86
C ALA A 135 -12.76 6.22 -22.92
N ALA A 136 -13.99 5.72 -23.06
CA ALA A 136 -15.18 6.57 -23.08
C ALA A 136 -15.33 7.35 -21.76
N VAL A 137 -15.25 6.65 -20.63
CA VAL A 137 -15.37 7.30 -19.31
C VAL A 137 -14.18 8.22 -19.02
N SER A 138 -12.98 7.87 -19.43
CA SER A 138 -11.79 8.71 -19.29
C SER A 138 -11.96 10.05 -20.00
N ARG A 139 -12.43 10.04 -21.24
CA ARG A 139 -12.73 11.26 -22.01
C ARG A 139 -13.85 12.09 -21.38
N ASP A 140 -14.94 11.45 -20.97
CA ASP A 140 -16.04 12.12 -20.25
C ASP A 140 -15.56 12.76 -18.94
N ALA A 141 -14.56 12.16 -18.29
CA ALA A 141 -13.96 12.68 -17.08
C ALA A 141 -12.85 13.73 -17.32
N GLY A 142 -12.53 14.04 -18.58
CA GLY A 142 -11.59 15.10 -18.96
C GLY A 142 -10.14 14.65 -19.04
N LEU A 143 -9.90 13.36 -19.37
CA LEU A 143 -8.58 12.84 -19.76
C LEU A 143 -8.48 12.72 -21.28
N ASP A 144 -7.38 13.21 -21.84
CA ASP A 144 -7.10 13.17 -23.27
C ASP A 144 -6.44 11.86 -23.67
N VAL A 145 -7.21 10.79 -23.69
CA VAL A 145 -6.74 9.43 -23.98
C VAL A 145 -6.93 9.08 -25.46
N HIS A 146 -5.94 8.38 -26.01
CA HIS A 146 -5.89 7.96 -27.41
C HIS A 146 -5.73 6.45 -27.52
N PHE A 147 -6.30 5.86 -28.58
CA PHE A 147 -6.04 4.46 -28.92
C PHE A 147 -4.78 4.31 -29.77
N SER A 148 -3.97 3.32 -29.46
CA SER A 148 -2.84 2.89 -30.28
C SER A 148 -2.99 1.41 -30.64
N ARG A 149 -2.51 1.04 -31.83
CA ARG A 149 -2.41 -0.36 -32.25
C ARG A 149 -1.01 -0.92 -32.04
N ASP A 150 -0.03 -0.05 -31.94
CA ASP A 150 1.36 -0.41 -31.64
C ASP A 150 1.73 0.16 -30.25
N ALA A 151 1.72 -0.71 -29.27
CA ALA A 151 2.10 -0.35 -27.92
C ALA A 151 3.62 -0.46 -27.69
N GLY A 152 4.42 -0.87 -28.67
CA GLY A 152 5.86 -1.09 -28.52
C GLY A 152 6.20 -2.24 -27.56
N LEU A 153 5.32 -3.24 -27.39
CA LEU A 153 5.51 -4.37 -26.49
C LEU A 153 6.01 -5.61 -27.27
N PRO A 154 6.87 -6.46 -26.68
CA PRO A 154 7.44 -7.63 -27.38
C PRO A 154 6.46 -8.81 -27.50
N PHE A 155 5.17 -8.57 -27.32
CA PHE A 155 4.09 -9.56 -27.46
C PHE A 155 2.84 -8.93 -28.06
N ARG A 156 1.94 -9.79 -28.55
CA ARG A 156 0.73 -9.35 -29.22
C ARG A 156 -0.18 -8.56 -28.26
N VAL A 157 -0.54 -7.35 -28.69
CA VAL A 157 -1.54 -6.50 -28.09
C VAL A 157 -2.72 -6.39 -29.06
N VAL A 158 -3.94 -6.54 -28.53
CA VAL A 158 -5.17 -6.38 -29.33
C VAL A 158 -5.50 -4.89 -29.51
N GLU A 159 -5.36 -4.12 -28.42
CA GLU A 159 -5.65 -2.69 -28.37
C GLU A 159 -4.93 -2.07 -27.17
N ALA A 160 -4.49 -0.84 -27.31
CA ALA A 160 -3.87 -0.06 -26.24
C ALA A 160 -4.54 1.32 -26.12
N LEU A 161 -4.64 1.82 -24.90
CA LEU A 161 -5.11 3.16 -24.56
C LEU A 161 -3.95 3.92 -23.92
N GLU A 162 -3.66 5.11 -24.41
CA GLU A 162 -2.51 5.91 -24.04
C GLU A 162 -2.93 7.24 -23.42
N LEU A 163 -2.13 7.70 -22.46
CA LEU A 163 -2.23 9.03 -21.85
C LEU A 163 -0.83 9.60 -21.70
N GLU A 164 -0.56 10.68 -22.41
CA GLU A 164 0.71 11.38 -22.35
C GLU A 164 0.89 12.23 -21.07
N GLY A 165 2.11 12.72 -20.86
CA GLY A 165 2.40 13.65 -19.76
C GLY A 165 2.38 13.03 -18.35
N GLN A 166 2.38 11.71 -18.26
CA GLN A 166 2.45 11.01 -16.98
C GLN A 166 3.90 10.95 -16.50
N ALA A 167 4.14 10.43 -15.27
CA ALA A 167 5.48 10.37 -14.73
C ALA A 167 5.80 9.04 -14.06
N GLN A 168 7.08 8.70 -14.06
CA GLN A 168 7.65 7.65 -13.22
C GLN A 168 8.75 8.24 -12.34
N ILE A 169 8.78 7.79 -11.10
CA ILE A 169 9.61 8.38 -10.04
C ILE A 169 10.40 7.31 -9.29
N HIS A 170 11.43 7.74 -8.58
CA HIS A 170 12.12 6.96 -7.56
C HIS A 170 11.48 7.28 -6.20
N PRO A 171 10.66 6.37 -5.61
CA PRO A 171 9.82 6.73 -4.45
C PRO A 171 10.62 7.09 -3.20
N MET A 172 11.81 6.50 -3.02
CA MET A 172 12.62 6.80 -1.85
C MET A 172 13.35 8.13 -1.98
N GLU A 173 13.75 8.57 -3.18
CA GLU A 173 14.28 9.93 -3.39
C GLU A 173 13.22 11.00 -3.09
N VAL A 174 11.96 10.70 -3.42
CA VAL A 174 10.82 11.56 -3.02
C VAL A 174 10.73 11.67 -1.50
N LEU A 175 10.74 10.54 -0.78
CA LEU A 175 10.63 10.53 0.67
C LEU A 175 11.83 11.19 1.36
N ASP A 176 13.06 10.98 0.87
CA ASP A 176 14.27 11.63 1.40
C ASP A 176 14.19 13.14 1.24
N THR A 177 13.67 13.61 0.11
CA THR A 177 13.52 15.04 -0.15
C THR A 177 12.46 15.66 0.73
N LEU A 178 11.31 14.97 0.90
CA LEU A 178 10.27 15.38 1.84
C LEU A 178 10.82 15.44 3.27
N ALA A 179 11.61 14.44 3.68
CA ALA A 179 12.20 14.39 5.02
C ALA A 179 13.15 15.56 5.29
N ARG A 180 14.02 15.90 4.32
CA ARG A 180 14.92 17.08 4.43
C ARG A 180 14.12 18.37 4.57
N ASP A 181 13.07 18.52 3.79
CA ASP A 181 12.25 19.72 3.76
C ASP A 181 11.38 19.84 5.03
N ILE A 182 10.83 18.75 5.55
CA ILE A 182 10.14 18.70 6.85
C ILE A 182 11.07 19.22 7.95
N ARG A 183 12.31 18.74 8.02
CA ARG A 183 13.30 19.17 9.00
C ARG A 183 13.70 20.64 8.85
N ALA A 184 13.85 21.10 7.61
CA ALA A 184 14.15 22.51 7.33
C ALA A 184 13.07 23.46 7.86
N HIS A 185 11.83 22.94 8.08
CA HIS A 185 10.71 23.68 8.65
C HIS A 185 10.42 23.29 10.11
N GLY A 186 11.38 22.64 10.80
CA GLY A 186 11.27 22.30 12.23
C GLY A 186 10.46 21.06 12.56
N GLY A 187 10.01 20.29 11.55
CA GLY A 187 9.35 19.01 11.78
C GLY A 187 10.34 17.91 12.16
N ILE A 188 9.88 16.94 12.94
CA ILE A 188 10.68 15.83 13.49
C ILE A 188 10.16 14.51 12.92
N ILE A 189 11.06 13.59 12.56
CA ILE A 189 10.70 12.27 12.01
C ILE A 189 11.45 11.19 12.80
N VAL A 190 10.69 10.37 13.55
CA VAL A 190 11.26 9.34 14.43
C VAL A 190 10.86 7.95 13.92
N GLU A 191 11.84 7.15 13.57
CA GLU A 191 11.70 5.74 13.19
C GLU A 191 11.73 4.82 14.42
N GLY A 192 11.18 3.60 14.28
CA GLY A 192 11.16 2.60 15.35
C GLY A 192 10.14 2.91 16.46
N VAL A 193 9.28 3.90 16.28
CA VAL A 193 8.24 4.29 17.25
C VAL A 193 6.87 3.83 16.76
N HIS A 194 6.35 2.80 17.39
CA HIS A 194 5.06 2.21 17.05
C HIS A 194 3.95 2.88 17.86
N VAL A 195 3.05 3.59 17.18
CA VAL A 195 1.82 4.13 17.79
C VAL A 195 0.82 3.00 17.97
N GLN A 196 0.37 2.79 19.19
CA GLN A 196 -0.51 1.69 19.58
C GLN A 196 -1.96 2.14 19.77
N ASN A 197 -2.18 3.36 20.25
CA ASN A 197 -3.50 3.92 20.48
C ASN A 197 -3.49 5.44 20.40
N VAL A 198 -4.68 6.03 20.15
CA VAL A 198 -4.93 7.47 20.24
C VAL A 198 -6.19 7.69 21.05
N GLY A 199 -6.10 8.48 22.09
CA GLY A 199 -7.21 8.90 22.95
C GLY A 199 -8.29 9.69 22.19
N SER A 200 -9.39 10.01 22.86
CA SER A 200 -10.48 10.82 22.32
C SER A 200 -10.60 12.19 22.96
N GLU A 201 -9.97 12.38 24.10
CA GLU A 201 -9.99 13.65 24.85
C GLU A 201 -8.95 14.63 24.30
N HIS A 202 -9.19 15.92 24.46
CA HIS A 202 -8.27 16.96 24.01
C HIS A 202 -7.48 17.53 25.20
N PRO A 203 -6.14 17.70 25.06
CA PRO A 203 -5.29 17.22 23.97
C PRO A 203 -5.28 15.68 23.88
N MET A 204 -5.22 15.15 22.65
CA MET A 204 -5.29 13.71 22.45
C MET A 204 -4.01 13.03 22.92
N GLU A 205 -4.13 12.04 23.80
CA GLU A 205 -3.03 11.18 24.18
C GLU A 205 -2.73 10.17 23.05
N VAL A 206 -1.47 10.10 22.65
CA VAL A 206 -0.94 9.15 21.66
C VAL A 206 0.00 8.18 22.38
N SER A 207 -0.47 6.96 22.61
CA SER A 207 0.31 5.91 23.26
C SER A 207 1.23 5.24 22.23
N THR A 208 2.51 5.16 22.55
CA THR A 208 3.52 4.58 21.66
C THR A 208 4.34 3.50 22.38
N SER A 209 5.16 2.76 21.63
CA SER A 209 6.12 1.78 22.19
C SER A 209 7.20 2.42 23.07
N THR A 210 7.36 3.74 23.06
CA THR A 210 8.41 4.49 23.78
C THR A 210 7.87 5.46 24.81
N GLY A 211 6.55 5.45 25.06
CA GLY A 211 5.87 6.34 26.00
C GLY A 211 4.68 7.09 25.38
N ALA A 212 4.09 7.98 26.12
CA ALA A 212 2.94 8.77 25.70
C ALA A 212 3.35 10.17 25.23
N PHE A 213 2.63 10.67 24.22
CA PHE A 213 2.71 12.01 23.68
C PHE A 213 1.31 12.61 23.63
N THR A 214 1.17 13.91 23.43
CA THR A 214 -0.12 14.56 23.24
C THR A 214 -0.13 15.42 21.99
N ALA A 215 -1.29 15.57 21.36
CA ALA A 215 -1.45 16.40 20.17
C ALA A 215 -2.83 17.08 20.12
N ASP A 216 -2.90 18.22 19.44
CA ASP A 216 -4.16 18.87 19.10
C ASP A 216 -4.84 18.16 17.92
N THR A 217 -4.07 17.60 17.00
CA THR A 217 -4.53 16.85 15.83
C THR A 217 -3.66 15.60 15.62
N VAL A 218 -4.27 14.50 15.20
CA VAL A 218 -3.57 13.27 14.82
C VAL A 218 -3.96 12.86 13.40
N VAL A 219 -2.97 12.53 12.58
CA VAL A 219 -3.18 12.04 11.21
C VAL A 219 -2.71 10.59 11.12
N LEU A 220 -3.64 9.68 10.83
CA LEU A 220 -3.35 8.25 10.63
C LEU A 220 -3.07 7.98 9.14
N ALA A 221 -1.79 7.86 8.78
CA ALA A 221 -1.30 7.52 7.44
C ALA A 221 -0.71 6.10 7.39
N THR A 222 -1.34 5.15 8.06
CA THR A 222 -0.85 3.81 8.40
C THR A 222 -1.23 2.71 7.37
N GLY A 223 -1.68 3.09 6.18
CA GLY A 223 -2.19 2.16 5.15
C GLY A 223 -3.60 1.66 5.48
N SER A 224 -3.80 0.97 6.58
CA SER A 224 -5.10 0.73 7.22
C SER A 224 -5.14 1.47 8.55
N PRO A 225 -6.27 2.13 8.91
CA PRO A 225 -6.39 2.77 10.23
C PRO A 225 -6.16 1.77 11.36
N ILE A 226 -5.32 2.15 12.33
CA ILE A 226 -5.01 1.34 13.52
C ILE A 226 -6.09 1.46 14.61
N LEU A 227 -7.05 2.37 14.44
CA LEU A 227 -8.19 2.55 15.35
C LEU A 227 -9.45 1.97 14.71
N ASP A 228 -10.17 1.13 15.44
CA ASP A 228 -11.42 0.51 14.98
C ASP A 228 -12.62 1.47 14.89
N ARG A 229 -12.38 2.76 15.09
CA ARG A 229 -13.40 3.80 14.98
C ARG A 229 -13.87 3.92 13.53
N GLY A 230 -15.17 3.69 13.29
CA GLY A 230 -15.75 3.69 11.94
C GLY A 230 -15.60 2.38 11.17
N LEU A 231 -14.96 1.36 11.78
CA LEU A 231 -14.85 -0.02 11.26
C LEU A 231 -14.30 -0.07 9.83
N TYR A 232 -13.29 0.74 9.50
CA TYR A 232 -12.75 0.80 8.13
C TYR A 232 -12.11 -0.52 7.69
N PHE A 233 -11.54 -1.30 8.61
CA PHE A 233 -11.02 -2.63 8.30
C PHE A 233 -12.09 -3.55 7.64
N THR A 234 -13.39 -3.36 7.94
CA THR A 234 -14.48 -4.14 7.29
C THR A 234 -14.82 -3.65 5.87
N LYS A 235 -14.26 -2.53 5.45
CA LYS A 235 -14.49 -1.87 4.15
C LYS A 235 -13.25 -1.91 3.25
N LEU A 236 -12.19 -2.57 3.71
CA LEU A 236 -10.90 -2.66 3.05
C LEU A 236 -10.54 -4.12 2.82
N GLU A 237 -10.14 -4.47 1.61
CA GLU A 237 -9.57 -5.78 1.31
C GLU A 237 -8.06 -5.62 1.10
N PRO A 238 -7.22 -6.31 1.89
CA PRO A 238 -5.78 -6.26 1.72
C PRO A 238 -5.36 -7.10 0.51
N HIS A 239 -4.69 -6.48 -0.44
CA HIS A 239 -4.14 -7.13 -1.62
C HIS A 239 -2.62 -7.09 -1.63
N ARG A 240 -1.99 -8.19 -2.01
CA ARG A 240 -0.56 -8.28 -2.22
C ARG A 240 -0.26 -8.50 -3.69
N SER A 241 0.73 -7.78 -4.21
CA SER A 241 1.23 -7.92 -5.58
C SER A 241 2.74 -8.02 -5.57
N TYR A 242 3.29 -8.70 -6.56
CA TYR A 242 4.73 -8.92 -6.70
C TYR A 242 5.32 -7.99 -7.73
N ALA A 243 6.60 -7.69 -7.57
CA ALA A 243 7.40 -6.96 -8.54
C ALA A 243 8.81 -7.55 -8.61
N ALA A 244 9.44 -7.36 -9.76
CA ALA A 244 10.84 -7.68 -9.98
C ALA A 244 11.51 -6.60 -10.82
N ALA A 245 12.79 -6.37 -10.57
CA ALA A 245 13.67 -5.62 -11.44
C ALA A 245 14.55 -6.61 -12.20
N LEU A 246 14.64 -6.42 -13.50
CA LEU A 246 15.44 -7.24 -14.39
C LEU A 246 16.45 -6.36 -15.13
N ARG A 247 17.67 -6.86 -15.27
CA ARG A 247 18.66 -6.29 -16.18
C ARG A 247 18.42 -6.90 -17.57
N PRO A 248 18.00 -6.12 -18.56
CA PRO A 248 17.81 -6.62 -19.93
C PRO A 248 19.14 -7.07 -20.52
N ARG A 249 19.09 -7.98 -21.50
CA ARG A 249 20.26 -8.34 -22.27
C ARG A 249 20.80 -7.11 -23.00
N VAL A 250 22.11 -6.97 -23.05
CA VAL A 250 22.76 -5.87 -23.78
C VAL A 250 22.29 -5.85 -25.25
N GLY A 251 21.87 -4.68 -25.73
CA GLY A 251 21.33 -4.48 -27.08
C GLY A 251 19.87 -4.90 -27.26
N SER A 252 19.15 -5.28 -26.20
CA SER A 252 17.71 -5.47 -26.28
C SER A 252 16.98 -4.14 -26.28
N ASP A 253 15.95 -4.02 -27.12
CA ASP A 253 15.02 -2.91 -27.08
C ASP A 253 14.03 -3.13 -25.92
N VAL A 254 13.95 -2.14 -25.01
CA VAL A 254 13.09 -2.19 -23.82
C VAL A 254 12.04 -1.11 -23.93
N PRO A 255 10.74 -1.47 -23.85
CA PRO A 255 9.65 -0.52 -23.94
C PRO A 255 9.73 0.60 -22.90
N GLN A 256 9.69 1.87 -23.32
CA GLN A 256 9.97 3.03 -22.47
C GLN A 256 8.75 3.65 -21.81
N SER A 257 7.54 3.29 -22.22
CA SER A 257 6.29 3.75 -21.59
C SER A 257 5.99 3.02 -20.27
N MET A 258 5.01 3.48 -19.55
CA MET A 258 4.50 2.83 -18.35
C MET A 258 3.28 1.98 -18.69
N TYR A 259 3.41 0.68 -18.67
CA TYR A 259 2.38 -0.24 -19.12
C TYR A 259 1.60 -0.88 -17.99
N LEU A 260 0.31 -1.13 -18.23
CA LEU A 260 -0.57 -1.88 -17.35
C LEU A 260 -1.58 -2.70 -18.17
N SER A 261 -1.67 -4.00 -17.94
CA SER A 261 -2.67 -4.84 -18.60
C SER A 261 -4.05 -4.65 -17.97
N ILE A 262 -5.09 -4.56 -18.82
CA ILE A 262 -6.49 -4.59 -18.35
C ILE A 262 -6.97 -6.02 -18.12
N ASP A 263 -6.27 -7.01 -18.69
CA ASP A 263 -6.57 -8.43 -18.55
C ASP A 263 -6.05 -9.02 -17.24
N SER A 264 -6.67 -10.09 -16.78
CA SER A 264 -6.18 -10.90 -15.66
C SER A 264 -5.33 -12.06 -16.17
N PRO A 265 -4.26 -12.42 -15.42
CA PRO A 265 -3.71 -11.68 -14.28
C PRO A 265 -3.11 -10.34 -14.72
N THR A 266 -3.34 -9.29 -13.90
CA THR A 266 -2.79 -7.96 -14.21
C THR A 266 -1.28 -7.99 -14.29
N ARG A 267 -0.72 -7.37 -15.33
CA ARG A 267 0.72 -7.24 -15.58
C ARG A 267 1.07 -5.79 -15.80
N SER A 268 2.14 -5.37 -15.19
CA SER A 268 2.63 -4.00 -15.21
C SER A 268 4.10 -4.00 -15.56
N GLN A 269 4.55 -3.04 -16.34
CA GLN A 269 5.98 -2.86 -16.63
C GLN A 269 6.32 -1.39 -16.86
N ARG A 270 7.57 -1.05 -16.59
CA ARG A 270 8.22 0.21 -16.92
C ARG A 270 9.73 0.07 -16.83
N THR A 271 10.48 1.03 -17.33
CA THR A 271 11.94 1.09 -17.15
C THR A 271 12.30 1.94 -15.92
N HIS A 272 13.51 1.74 -15.41
CA HIS A 272 14.17 2.60 -14.44
C HIS A 272 15.63 2.80 -14.86
N PRO A 273 16.06 4.04 -15.14
CA PRO A 273 17.42 4.32 -15.53
C PRO A 273 18.39 4.12 -14.37
N THR A 274 19.53 3.49 -14.67
CA THR A 274 20.66 3.38 -13.74
C THR A 274 21.96 3.77 -14.47
N ALA A 275 23.06 3.93 -13.73
CA ALA A 275 24.36 4.21 -14.34
C ALA A 275 24.85 3.11 -15.30
N GLU A 276 24.34 1.88 -15.12
CA GLU A 276 24.70 0.68 -15.89
C GLU A 276 23.69 0.38 -17.03
N GLY A 277 22.74 1.28 -17.28
CA GLY A 277 21.64 1.13 -18.24
C GLY A 277 20.29 0.95 -17.55
N ASP A 278 19.24 0.87 -18.38
CA ASP A 278 17.88 0.76 -17.88
C ASP A 278 17.59 -0.63 -17.28
N LEU A 279 17.02 -0.67 -16.09
CA LEU A 279 16.37 -1.86 -15.56
C LEU A 279 14.91 -1.90 -16.03
N LEU A 280 14.44 -3.11 -16.35
CA LEU A 280 13.02 -3.37 -16.59
C LEU A 280 12.36 -3.77 -15.28
N LEU A 281 11.39 -3.00 -14.83
CA LEU A 281 10.55 -3.33 -13.68
C LEU A 281 9.27 -3.99 -14.19
N VAL A 282 8.99 -5.19 -13.69
CA VAL A 282 7.73 -5.89 -13.96
C VAL A 282 6.97 -6.10 -12.67
N GLY A 283 5.63 -6.15 -12.75
CA GLY A 283 4.79 -6.36 -11.58
C GLY A 283 3.45 -6.98 -11.94
N GLY A 284 2.79 -7.58 -10.93
CA GLY A 284 1.47 -8.19 -11.14
C GLY A 284 1.22 -9.40 -10.26
N TYR A 285 0.39 -10.31 -10.76
CA TYR A 285 0.03 -11.59 -10.13
C TYR A 285 -0.43 -11.45 -8.67
N GLY A 286 -1.20 -10.38 -8.41
CA GLY A 286 -1.68 -10.09 -7.06
C GLY A 286 -2.77 -11.04 -6.58
N HIS A 287 -2.85 -11.19 -5.27
CA HIS A 287 -3.87 -11.97 -4.57
C HIS A 287 -4.27 -11.29 -3.26
N THR A 288 -5.39 -11.70 -2.66
CA THR A 288 -5.76 -11.23 -1.32
C THR A 288 -4.73 -11.74 -0.29
N ALA A 289 -4.21 -10.85 0.54
CA ALA A 289 -3.19 -11.16 1.54
C ALA A 289 -3.63 -12.28 2.49
N GLY A 290 -2.70 -13.18 2.84
CA GLY A 290 -2.94 -14.30 3.74
C GLY A 290 -3.89 -15.39 3.20
N ARG A 291 -4.33 -15.31 1.91
CA ARG A 291 -5.29 -16.29 1.33
C ARG A 291 -4.70 -17.17 0.24
N ALA A 292 -3.53 -16.87 -0.28
CA ALA A 292 -2.84 -17.73 -1.24
C ALA A 292 -2.25 -18.95 -0.53
N ALA A 293 -2.35 -20.11 -1.17
CA ALA A 293 -1.76 -21.35 -0.66
C ALA A 293 -0.22 -21.29 -0.71
N SER A 294 0.36 -20.69 -1.74
CA SER A 294 1.77 -20.38 -1.87
C SER A 294 1.92 -18.99 -2.52
N PRO A 295 2.18 -17.96 -1.73
CA PRO A 295 2.59 -16.65 -2.22
C PRO A 295 3.79 -16.69 -3.17
N LYS A 296 4.74 -17.60 -2.95
CA LYS A 296 5.90 -17.80 -3.83
C LYS A 296 5.51 -18.21 -5.26
N HIS A 297 4.46 -19.01 -5.42
CA HIS A 297 3.97 -19.41 -6.73
C HIS A 297 3.59 -18.20 -7.61
N HIS A 298 2.94 -17.19 -7.05
CA HIS A 298 2.57 -15.96 -7.77
C HIS A 298 3.79 -15.16 -8.22
N LEU A 299 4.86 -15.14 -7.41
CA LEU A 299 6.14 -14.55 -7.81
C LEU A 299 6.77 -15.36 -8.95
N ASP A 300 6.78 -16.69 -8.82
CA ASP A 300 7.37 -17.58 -9.84
C ASP A 300 6.63 -17.45 -11.19
N GLU A 301 5.31 -17.28 -11.20
CA GLU A 301 4.50 -16.99 -12.38
C GLU A 301 4.89 -15.63 -13.01
N LEU A 302 5.08 -14.59 -12.21
CA LEU A 302 5.55 -13.29 -12.69
C LEU A 302 6.92 -13.39 -13.36
N LEU A 303 7.85 -14.10 -12.72
CA LEU A 303 9.21 -14.29 -13.24
C LEU A 303 9.20 -15.18 -14.50
N GLY A 304 8.36 -16.21 -14.55
CA GLY A 304 8.15 -17.04 -15.73
C GLY A 304 7.66 -16.24 -16.93
N TRP A 305 6.64 -15.39 -16.71
CA TRP A 305 6.13 -14.48 -17.71
C TRP A 305 7.20 -13.49 -18.21
N ALA A 306 7.96 -12.90 -17.28
CA ALA A 306 9.02 -11.96 -17.64
C ALA A 306 10.13 -12.64 -18.50
N LYS A 307 10.57 -13.84 -18.12
CA LYS A 307 11.57 -14.62 -18.89
C LYS A 307 11.08 -14.99 -20.28
N GLN A 308 9.79 -15.28 -20.44
CA GLN A 308 9.19 -15.62 -21.73
C GLN A 308 9.23 -14.44 -22.71
N HIS A 309 8.97 -13.23 -22.23
CA HIS A 309 8.85 -12.03 -23.08
C HIS A 309 10.13 -11.21 -23.17
N TYR A 310 11.04 -11.39 -22.22
CA TYR A 310 12.35 -10.74 -22.18
C TYR A 310 13.48 -11.77 -22.01
N PRO A 311 13.72 -12.60 -23.06
CA PRO A 311 14.69 -13.69 -22.98
C PRO A 311 16.10 -13.14 -22.73
N GLY A 312 16.81 -13.78 -21.79
CA GLY A 312 18.16 -13.37 -21.38
C GLY A 312 18.21 -12.20 -20.41
N ALA A 313 17.07 -11.66 -19.94
CA ALA A 313 17.05 -10.70 -18.86
C ALA A 313 17.34 -11.40 -17.51
N GLU A 314 18.20 -10.78 -16.70
CA GLU A 314 18.62 -11.28 -15.39
C GLU A 314 17.82 -10.60 -14.27
N VAL A 315 17.26 -11.37 -13.35
CA VAL A 315 16.55 -10.84 -12.18
C VAL A 315 17.55 -10.29 -11.18
N THR A 316 17.47 -9.01 -10.88
CA THR A 316 18.33 -8.34 -9.88
C THR A 316 17.65 -8.23 -8.52
N HIS A 317 16.37 -7.89 -8.49
CA HIS A 317 15.59 -7.70 -7.26
C HIS A 317 14.20 -8.32 -7.41
N THR A 318 13.67 -8.80 -6.29
CA THR A 318 12.27 -9.21 -6.18
C THR A 318 11.67 -8.68 -4.89
N TRP A 319 10.42 -8.23 -4.93
CA TRP A 319 9.71 -7.76 -3.75
C TRP A 319 8.21 -7.92 -3.91
N SER A 320 7.49 -7.63 -2.84
CA SER A 320 6.04 -7.51 -2.88
C SER A 320 5.59 -6.22 -2.21
N ALA A 321 4.39 -5.79 -2.53
CA ALA A 321 3.73 -4.66 -1.90
C ALA A 321 2.32 -5.06 -1.48
N GLN A 322 1.93 -4.65 -0.27
CA GLN A 322 0.54 -4.73 0.16
C GLN A 322 -0.13 -3.38 0.01
N ASP A 323 -1.35 -3.37 -0.52
CA ASP A 323 -2.22 -2.22 -0.48
C ASP A 323 -3.63 -2.61 -0.08
N TYR A 324 -4.47 -1.61 0.17
CA TYR A 324 -5.84 -1.80 0.62
C TYR A 324 -6.81 -1.30 -0.44
N GLN A 325 -7.65 -2.22 -0.91
CA GLN A 325 -8.73 -1.91 -1.84
C GLN A 325 -10.00 -1.57 -1.07
N ALA A 326 -10.50 -0.37 -1.26
CA ALA A 326 -11.80 0.02 -0.71
C ALA A 326 -12.94 -0.71 -1.43
N THR A 327 -13.91 -1.24 -0.69
CA THR A 327 -15.08 -1.94 -1.25
C THR A 327 -15.93 -1.08 -2.17
N ASN A 328 -15.83 0.23 -2.05
CA ASN A 328 -16.48 1.22 -2.91
C ASN A 328 -15.54 1.81 -3.98
N LEU A 329 -14.37 1.22 -4.20
CA LEU A 329 -13.36 1.57 -5.20
C LEU A 329 -12.72 2.97 -5.07
N MET A 330 -13.07 3.74 -4.06
CA MET A 330 -12.52 5.08 -3.81
C MET A 330 -11.84 5.14 -2.45
N PRO A 331 -10.79 5.96 -2.29
CA PRO A 331 -10.18 6.21 -1.00
C PRO A 331 -11.19 6.62 0.08
N PHE A 332 -10.94 6.18 1.31
CA PHE A 332 -11.53 6.75 2.50
C PHE A 332 -10.51 7.70 3.14
N PHE A 333 -10.93 8.92 3.42
CA PHE A 333 -10.06 9.94 4.00
C PHE A 333 -10.85 11.01 4.73
N GLY A 334 -10.15 11.89 5.46
CA GLY A 334 -10.73 12.98 6.23
C GLY A 334 -10.91 12.62 7.69
N LYS A 335 -11.95 13.17 8.35
CA LYS A 335 -12.17 13.02 9.79
C LYS A 335 -12.61 11.61 10.17
N LEU A 336 -11.89 10.99 11.10
CA LEU A 336 -12.24 9.67 11.62
C LEU A 336 -13.47 9.78 12.54
N PRO A 337 -14.50 8.92 12.39
CA PRO A 337 -15.63 8.87 13.31
C PRO A 337 -15.20 8.74 14.76
N ARG A 338 -15.91 9.40 15.67
CA ARG A 338 -15.59 9.44 17.13
C ARG A 338 -14.19 9.97 17.44
N GLY A 339 -13.59 10.74 16.51
CA GLY A 339 -12.33 11.46 16.69
C GLY A 339 -12.53 12.96 16.97
N HIS A 340 -13.77 13.41 17.22
CA HIS A 340 -14.14 14.80 17.52
C HIS A 340 -13.60 15.82 16.50
N GLY A 341 -13.43 15.37 15.23
CA GLY A 341 -12.89 16.19 14.16
C GLY A 341 -11.38 16.41 14.19
N ARG A 342 -10.67 15.83 15.16
CA ARG A 342 -9.24 16.03 15.42
C ARG A 342 -8.37 14.83 15.02
N ILE A 343 -8.96 13.67 14.75
CA ILE A 343 -8.27 12.53 14.17
C ILE A 343 -8.66 12.44 12.71
N LEU A 344 -7.68 12.57 11.83
CA LEU A 344 -7.85 12.43 10.38
C LEU A 344 -7.13 11.18 9.90
N PHE A 345 -7.50 10.68 8.73
CA PHE A 345 -6.91 9.48 8.18
C PHE A 345 -7.01 9.43 6.65
N GLY A 346 -6.21 8.56 6.04
CA GLY A 346 -6.28 8.24 4.61
C GLY A 346 -5.96 6.78 4.36
N THR A 347 -6.79 6.09 3.51
CA THR A 347 -6.64 4.66 3.21
C THR A 347 -7.37 4.26 1.93
N GLY A 348 -7.15 3.03 1.45
CA GLY A 348 -7.92 2.43 0.37
C GLY A 348 -7.56 2.97 -1.01
N TYR A 349 -6.26 3.16 -1.29
CA TYR A 349 -5.77 3.77 -2.53
C TYR A 349 -5.79 2.85 -3.75
N ASN A 350 -6.13 1.58 -3.58
CA ASN A 350 -6.32 0.63 -4.68
C ASN A 350 -5.14 0.63 -5.68
N LYS A 351 -3.91 0.44 -5.17
CA LYS A 351 -2.63 0.42 -5.91
C LYS A 351 -2.17 1.77 -6.51
N TRP A 352 -2.96 2.84 -6.35
CA TRP A 352 -2.67 4.17 -6.91
C TRP A 352 -2.30 5.19 -5.84
N GLY A 353 -1.55 4.74 -4.81
CA GLY A 353 -1.16 5.57 -3.68
C GLY A 353 -0.27 6.76 -4.05
N MET A 354 0.49 6.71 -5.16
CA MET A 354 1.37 7.81 -5.54
C MET A 354 0.60 9.07 -5.95
N SER A 355 -0.58 8.96 -6.54
CA SER A 355 -1.47 10.10 -6.83
C SER A 355 -2.54 10.29 -5.74
N ASN A 356 -3.28 9.23 -5.38
CA ASN A 356 -4.32 9.31 -4.34
C ASN A 356 -3.77 9.69 -2.96
N GLY A 357 -2.61 9.15 -2.58
CA GLY A 357 -2.01 9.44 -1.26
C GLY A 357 -1.59 10.89 -1.11
N VAL A 358 -1.07 11.48 -2.19
CA VAL A 358 -0.73 12.92 -2.22
C VAL A 358 -2.02 13.76 -2.24
N ALA A 359 -3.02 13.43 -3.05
CA ALA A 359 -4.30 14.12 -3.07
C ALA A 359 -4.97 14.12 -1.67
N VAL A 360 -4.97 12.97 -1.01
CA VAL A 360 -5.50 12.83 0.35
C VAL A 360 -4.71 13.68 1.35
N ALA A 361 -3.38 13.73 1.25
CA ALA A 361 -2.55 14.61 2.07
C ALA A 361 -2.89 16.09 1.88
N LEU A 362 -3.09 16.53 0.63
CA LEU A 362 -3.54 17.90 0.31
C LEU A 362 -4.89 18.21 0.97
N SER A 363 -5.86 17.28 0.89
CA SER A 363 -7.17 17.45 1.50
C SER A 363 -7.11 17.49 3.03
N ILE A 364 -6.39 16.55 3.65
CA ILE A 364 -6.22 16.49 5.11
C ILE A 364 -5.58 17.79 5.62
N THR A 365 -4.52 18.24 4.96
CA THR A 365 -3.85 19.49 5.32
C THR A 365 -4.79 20.70 5.19
N SER A 366 -5.52 20.77 4.07
CA SER A 366 -6.53 21.82 3.87
C SER A 366 -7.56 21.83 5.00
N ASP A 367 -8.11 20.66 5.36
CA ASP A 367 -9.09 20.54 6.46
C ASP A 367 -8.52 21.00 7.83
N ILE A 368 -7.24 20.67 8.12
CA ILE A 368 -6.57 21.07 9.37
C ILE A 368 -6.36 22.58 9.42
N LEU A 369 -6.02 23.19 8.29
CA LEU A 369 -5.77 24.62 8.16
C LEU A 369 -7.04 25.45 7.92
N GLY A 370 -8.23 24.84 7.99
CA GLY A 370 -9.51 25.52 7.85
C GLY A 370 -9.93 25.79 6.40
N GLY A 371 -9.25 25.20 5.44
CA GLY A 371 -9.60 25.24 4.02
C GLY A 371 -10.60 24.14 3.63
N GLN A 372 -10.97 24.11 2.36
CA GLN A 372 -11.86 23.12 1.80
C GLN A 372 -11.53 22.84 0.32
N SER A 373 -11.64 21.58 -0.11
CA SER A 373 -11.44 21.17 -1.49
C SER A 373 -12.78 20.73 -2.11
N ASP A 374 -13.17 21.29 -3.25
CA ASP A 374 -14.44 20.97 -3.92
C ASP A 374 -14.53 19.50 -4.31
N TRP A 375 -13.46 18.93 -4.86
CA TRP A 375 -13.41 17.52 -5.20
C TRP A 375 -13.52 16.63 -3.96
N ALA A 376 -12.88 17.00 -2.83
CA ALA A 376 -12.97 16.26 -1.57
C ALA A 376 -14.41 16.30 -1.03
N THR A 377 -15.03 17.47 -1.02
CA THR A 377 -16.44 17.64 -0.64
C THR A 377 -17.34 16.75 -1.50
N THR A 378 -17.15 16.72 -2.82
CA THR A 378 -17.93 15.88 -3.72
C THR A 378 -17.73 14.39 -3.43
N ILE A 379 -16.50 13.96 -3.14
CA ILE A 379 -16.19 12.57 -2.79
C ILE A 379 -16.78 12.22 -1.43
N HIS A 380 -16.71 13.07 -0.42
CA HIS A 380 -17.27 12.83 0.92
C HIS A 380 -18.81 12.70 0.89
N HIS A 381 -19.49 13.50 0.10
CA HIS A 381 -20.95 13.45 -0.04
C HIS A 381 -21.46 12.36 -0.99
N ARG A 382 -20.58 11.49 -1.52
CA ARG A 382 -21.02 10.39 -2.36
C ARG A 382 -21.92 9.43 -1.60
N VAL A 383 -23.01 9.04 -2.22
CA VAL A 383 -23.88 7.98 -1.70
C VAL A 383 -23.19 6.63 -1.95
N THR A 384 -23.12 5.79 -0.93
CA THR A 384 -22.63 4.42 -1.11
C THR A 384 -23.52 3.70 -2.11
N SER A 385 -22.94 3.19 -3.19
CA SER A 385 -23.69 2.44 -4.19
C SER A 385 -24.24 1.13 -3.61
N PRO A 386 -25.39 0.64 -4.12
CA PRO A 386 -25.88 -0.69 -3.73
C PRO A 386 -24.84 -1.79 -3.95
N GLN A 387 -24.03 -1.70 -5.03
CA GLN A 387 -22.95 -2.63 -5.32
C GLN A 387 -21.83 -2.55 -4.27
N GLY A 388 -21.40 -1.34 -3.86
CA GLY A 388 -20.40 -1.15 -2.82
C GLY A 388 -20.87 -1.67 -1.46
N ALA A 389 -22.14 -1.46 -1.11
CA ALA A 389 -22.76 -2.02 0.10
C ALA A 389 -22.79 -3.57 0.06
N LEU A 390 -23.20 -4.14 -1.06
CA LEU A 390 -23.23 -5.59 -1.25
C LEU A 390 -21.81 -6.19 -1.21
N GLN A 391 -20.82 -5.52 -1.78
CA GLN A 391 -19.42 -5.96 -1.73
C GLN A 391 -18.89 -5.95 -0.29
N ALA A 392 -19.20 -4.92 0.50
CA ALA A 392 -18.85 -4.87 1.92
C ALA A 392 -19.51 -6.02 2.71
N ILE A 393 -20.79 -6.32 2.45
CA ILE A 393 -21.47 -7.47 3.07
C ILE A 393 -20.79 -8.77 2.68
N ARG A 394 -20.49 -9.00 1.40
CA ARG A 394 -19.81 -10.22 0.92
C ARG A 394 -18.42 -10.38 1.53
N LEU A 395 -17.64 -9.30 1.61
CA LEU A 395 -16.32 -9.31 2.23
C LEU A 395 -16.41 -9.74 3.68
N ASN A 396 -17.33 -9.16 4.46
CA ASN A 396 -17.48 -9.46 5.88
C ASN A 396 -18.06 -10.85 6.12
N ALA A 397 -19.03 -11.30 5.32
CA ALA A 397 -19.54 -12.67 5.38
C ALA A 397 -18.44 -13.69 5.04
N GLY A 398 -17.62 -13.41 4.03
CA GLY A 398 -16.45 -14.22 3.69
C GLY A 398 -15.42 -14.27 4.81
N THR A 399 -15.17 -13.14 5.48
CA THR A 399 -14.27 -13.05 6.64
C THR A 399 -14.80 -13.86 7.82
N ALA A 400 -16.08 -13.73 8.17
CA ALA A 400 -16.72 -14.49 9.25
C ALA A 400 -16.71 -15.99 8.97
N LYS A 401 -17.08 -16.39 7.74
CA LYS A 401 -17.03 -17.80 7.31
C LYS A 401 -15.61 -18.36 7.48
N ARG A 402 -14.60 -17.64 7.03
CA ARG A 402 -13.20 -18.04 7.14
C ARG A 402 -12.76 -18.19 8.59
N MET A 403 -13.14 -17.28 9.48
CA MET A 403 -12.83 -17.42 10.91
C MET A 403 -13.34 -18.74 11.50
N ILE A 404 -14.52 -19.19 11.08
CA ILE A 404 -15.10 -20.45 11.54
C ILE A 404 -14.35 -21.64 10.92
N GLU A 405 -14.12 -21.61 9.60
CA GLU A 405 -13.42 -22.68 8.86
C GLU A 405 -11.99 -22.85 9.35
N ASP A 406 -11.25 -21.76 9.52
CA ASP A 406 -9.87 -21.78 9.98
C ASP A 406 -9.74 -22.32 11.43
N ARG A 407 -10.68 -21.96 12.32
CA ARG A 407 -10.75 -22.51 13.68
C ARG A 407 -11.08 -24.01 13.69
N ALA A 408 -11.93 -24.46 12.79
CA ALA A 408 -12.20 -25.89 12.62
C ALA A 408 -10.98 -26.62 12.06
N LYS A 409 -10.35 -26.06 11.04
CA LYS A 409 -9.16 -26.60 10.39
C LYS A 409 -7.98 -26.75 11.35
N VAL A 410 -7.71 -25.76 12.20
CA VAL A 410 -6.59 -25.83 13.15
C VAL A 410 -6.73 -26.98 14.15
N ARG A 411 -7.97 -27.35 14.49
CA ARG A 411 -8.27 -28.51 15.37
C ARG A 411 -7.99 -29.85 14.71
N SER A 412 -8.03 -29.92 13.38
CA SER A 412 -7.69 -31.12 12.60
C SER A 412 -6.23 -31.19 12.17
N ASN A 413 -5.45 -30.11 12.36
CA ASN A 413 -4.04 -30.10 12.06
C ASN A 413 -3.27 -30.92 13.11
N PRO A 414 -2.07 -31.43 12.78
CA PRO A 414 -1.20 -32.10 13.75
C PRO A 414 -0.92 -31.21 14.97
N GLU A 415 -0.83 -31.84 16.14
CA GLU A 415 -0.45 -31.16 17.37
C GLU A 415 1.00 -30.64 17.24
N ILE A 416 1.21 -29.41 17.67
CA ILE A 416 2.53 -28.78 17.73
C ILE A 416 3.15 -29.14 19.09
N THR A 417 4.36 -29.61 19.05
CA THR A 417 5.19 -29.93 20.24
C THR A 417 6.44 -29.07 20.24
N GLU A 418 7.24 -29.15 21.30
CA GLU A 418 8.55 -28.48 21.38
C GLU A 418 9.55 -29.01 20.33
N ASP A 419 9.33 -30.25 19.85
CA ASP A 419 10.13 -30.91 18.81
C ASP A 419 9.60 -30.64 17.39
N THR A 420 8.59 -29.77 17.23
CA THR A 420 8.08 -29.44 15.90
C THR A 420 9.06 -28.53 15.16
N HIS A 421 9.74 -29.07 14.14
CA HIS A 421 10.74 -28.40 13.32
C HIS A 421 10.31 -28.42 11.85
N PRO A 422 9.58 -27.42 11.34
CA PRO A 422 9.28 -27.32 9.92
C PRO A 422 10.56 -27.25 9.06
N ALA A 423 10.49 -27.68 7.81
CA ALA A 423 11.61 -27.54 6.89
C ALA A 423 12.03 -26.07 6.73
N GLU A 424 13.32 -25.82 6.39
CA GLU A 424 13.83 -24.47 6.18
C GLU A 424 12.95 -23.62 5.24
N GLY A 425 12.64 -22.42 5.66
CA GLY A 425 11.80 -21.48 4.92
C GLY A 425 10.30 -21.80 4.95
N THR A 426 9.86 -22.77 5.73
CA THR A 426 8.45 -23.15 5.86
C THR A 426 7.86 -22.83 7.22
N GLY A 427 6.54 -22.77 7.31
CA GLY A 427 5.80 -22.55 8.53
C GLY A 427 4.53 -23.41 8.58
N VAL A 428 4.17 -23.87 9.77
CA VAL A 428 3.00 -24.68 10.05
C VAL A 428 2.15 -24.07 11.15
N VAL A 429 0.86 -24.31 11.09
CA VAL A 429 -0.10 -23.86 12.11
C VAL A 429 -0.81 -25.09 12.68
N GLY A 430 -0.93 -25.19 14.00
CA GLY A 430 -1.58 -26.28 14.70
C GLY A 430 -1.98 -25.87 16.12
N LEU A 431 -2.17 -26.84 17.01
CA LEU A 431 -2.44 -26.61 18.42
C LEU A 431 -1.22 -26.94 19.26
N TYR A 432 -0.83 -26.04 20.13
CA TYR A 432 0.16 -26.28 21.19
C TYR A 432 -0.51 -26.12 22.54
N LYS A 433 -0.59 -27.22 23.32
CA LYS A 433 -1.30 -27.25 24.61
C LYS A 433 -2.75 -26.73 24.52
N GLY A 434 -3.42 -27.02 23.39
CA GLY A 434 -4.80 -26.62 23.16
C GLY A 434 -5.00 -25.20 22.62
N GLU A 435 -3.94 -24.39 22.46
CA GLU A 435 -3.98 -23.04 21.92
C GLU A 435 -3.44 -23.00 20.47
N PRO A 436 -4.02 -22.15 19.58
CA PRO A 436 -3.48 -21.97 18.23
C PRO A 436 -2.03 -21.47 18.25
N ALA A 437 -1.14 -22.24 17.67
CA ALA A 437 0.29 -21.94 17.55
C ALA A 437 0.78 -22.01 16.12
N ALA A 438 1.78 -21.22 15.82
CA ALA A 438 2.42 -21.11 14.51
C ALA A 438 3.94 -21.31 14.70
N VAL A 439 4.50 -22.27 13.98
CA VAL A 439 5.93 -22.60 14.05
C VAL A 439 6.55 -22.45 12.67
N SER A 440 7.69 -21.79 12.59
CA SER A 440 8.45 -21.64 11.34
C SER A 440 9.95 -21.85 11.57
N THR A 441 10.65 -22.27 10.52
CA THR A 441 12.10 -22.35 10.48
C THR A 441 12.64 -21.39 9.43
N VAL A 442 13.43 -20.42 9.84
CA VAL A 442 14.06 -19.43 8.96
C VAL A 442 15.50 -19.22 9.40
N GLU A 443 16.44 -19.35 8.45
CA GLU A 443 17.89 -19.23 8.69
C GLU A 443 18.36 -20.16 9.82
N GLY A 444 17.85 -21.39 9.83
CA GLY A 444 18.16 -22.41 10.83
C GLY A 444 17.53 -22.19 12.20
N LYS A 445 16.78 -21.07 12.39
CA LYS A 445 16.14 -20.75 13.66
C LYS A 445 14.68 -21.17 13.64
N VAL A 446 14.29 -21.99 14.62
CA VAL A 446 12.88 -22.35 14.85
C VAL A 446 12.23 -21.32 15.78
N CYS A 447 11.10 -20.78 15.36
CA CYS A 447 10.31 -19.81 16.13
C CYS A 447 8.89 -20.30 16.30
N MET A 448 8.39 -20.26 17.54
CA MET A 448 6.98 -20.55 17.86
C MET A 448 6.29 -19.29 18.39
N VAL A 449 5.16 -18.94 17.79
CA VAL A 449 4.34 -17.78 18.17
C VAL A 449 2.85 -18.15 18.18
N SER A 450 2.01 -17.32 18.77
CA SER A 450 0.57 -17.47 18.67
C SER A 450 0.14 -17.42 17.19
N ALA A 451 -0.66 -18.35 16.74
CA ALA A 451 -1.27 -18.32 15.42
C ALA A 451 -2.47 -17.37 15.34
N SER A 452 -2.88 -16.76 16.45
CA SER A 452 -3.98 -15.80 16.52
C SER A 452 -3.48 -14.38 16.35
N CYS A 453 -3.95 -13.70 15.29
CA CYS A 453 -3.63 -12.29 15.03
C CYS A 453 -4.02 -11.40 16.21
N SER A 454 -3.11 -10.51 16.63
CA SER A 454 -3.34 -9.60 17.77
C SER A 454 -4.40 -8.52 17.52
N HIS A 455 -4.90 -8.36 16.28
CA HIS A 455 -6.02 -7.45 15.96
C HIS A 455 -7.37 -8.03 16.41
N LEU A 456 -7.90 -9.05 15.71
CA LEU A 456 -9.21 -9.67 15.97
C LEU A 456 -9.16 -11.20 16.00
N GLY A 457 -8.02 -11.79 16.33
CA GLY A 457 -7.88 -13.23 16.53
C GLY A 457 -8.02 -14.09 15.27
N GLY A 458 -7.79 -13.52 14.08
CA GLY A 458 -7.76 -14.28 12.83
C GLY A 458 -6.59 -15.26 12.81
N LEU A 459 -6.81 -16.47 12.28
CA LEU A 459 -5.77 -17.47 12.17
C LEU A 459 -4.76 -17.07 11.07
N LEU A 460 -3.48 -17.05 11.42
CA LEU A 460 -2.40 -16.63 10.53
C LEU A 460 -2.09 -17.72 9.49
N SER A 461 -1.59 -17.29 8.34
CA SER A 461 -1.08 -18.14 7.27
C SER A 461 0.39 -17.83 7.02
N TRP A 462 1.17 -18.86 6.68
CA TRP A 462 2.59 -18.67 6.33
C TRP A 462 2.73 -18.10 4.92
N ASN A 463 3.56 -17.09 4.78
CA ASN A 463 3.97 -16.53 3.51
C ASN A 463 5.37 -17.07 3.16
N ASP A 464 5.40 -18.06 2.27
CA ASP A 464 6.61 -18.74 1.83
C ASP A 464 7.52 -17.88 0.94
N ALA A 465 7.01 -16.78 0.38
CA ALA A 465 7.81 -15.81 -0.39
C ALA A 465 8.59 -14.85 0.53
N GLU A 466 7.94 -14.31 1.55
CA GLU A 466 8.52 -13.25 2.39
C GLU A 466 8.90 -13.72 3.80
N LYS A 467 8.67 -15.00 4.10
CA LYS A 467 8.96 -15.58 5.43
C LYS A 467 8.28 -14.79 6.54
N SER A 468 6.96 -14.63 6.43
CA SER A 468 6.14 -13.87 7.37
C SER A 468 4.85 -14.62 7.71
N TRP A 469 4.23 -14.25 8.83
CA TRP A 469 2.90 -14.65 9.21
C TRP A 469 1.91 -13.58 8.77
N ASP A 470 0.99 -13.91 7.86
CA ASP A 470 0.04 -12.98 7.27
C ASP A 470 -1.39 -13.30 7.73
N CYS A 471 -2.14 -12.28 8.18
CA CYS A 471 -3.53 -12.44 8.60
C CYS A 471 -4.48 -12.38 7.39
N PRO A 472 -5.29 -13.43 7.11
CA PRO A 472 -6.18 -13.47 5.96
C PRO A 472 -7.43 -12.61 6.11
N LEU A 473 -7.67 -12.02 7.29
CA LEU A 473 -8.86 -11.22 7.56
C LEU A 473 -8.67 -9.76 7.14
N HIS A 474 -7.63 -9.10 7.68
CA HIS A 474 -7.43 -7.66 7.46
C HIS A 474 -5.98 -7.29 7.09
N GLY A 475 -5.12 -8.29 6.79
CA GLY A 475 -3.79 -8.07 6.24
C GLY A 475 -2.71 -7.67 7.24
N SER A 476 -2.91 -7.87 8.56
CA SER A 476 -1.81 -7.71 9.52
C SER A 476 -0.71 -8.73 9.25
N ARG A 477 0.54 -8.31 9.40
CA ARG A 477 1.72 -9.14 9.10
C ARG A 477 2.72 -9.10 10.24
N PHE A 478 3.41 -10.23 10.41
CA PHE A 478 4.37 -10.42 11.49
C PHE A 478 5.60 -11.18 11.00
N THR A 479 6.76 -10.93 11.61
CA THR A 479 7.97 -11.72 11.36
C THR A 479 7.81 -13.16 11.86
N PRO A 480 8.74 -14.09 11.54
CA PRO A 480 8.75 -15.43 12.13
C PRO A 480 8.71 -15.42 13.67
N GLU A 481 9.35 -14.43 14.29
CA GLU A 481 9.39 -14.23 15.75
C GLU A 481 8.14 -13.52 16.30
N GLY A 482 7.16 -13.21 15.46
CA GLY A 482 5.93 -12.53 15.87
C GLY A 482 6.03 -11.03 16.04
N LYS A 483 7.12 -10.39 15.61
CA LYS A 483 7.21 -8.93 15.61
C LYS A 483 6.28 -8.34 14.55
N TYR A 484 5.60 -7.27 14.89
CA TYR A 484 4.74 -6.54 13.99
C TYR A 484 5.51 -6.01 12.76
N LEU A 485 4.94 -6.18 11.57
CA LEU A 485 5.45 -5.66 10.30
C LEU A 485 4.49 -4.67 9.65
N GLU A 486 3.18 -4.98 9.67
CA GLU A 486 2.15 -4.20 8.96
C GLU A 486 0.77 -4.39 9.61
N GLY A 487 -0.02 -3.30 9.73
CA GLY A 487 -1.32 -3.24 10.39
C GLY A 487 -2.47 -3.94 9.65
N PRO A 488 -3.66 -3.89 10.25
CA PRO A 488 -4.11 -3.01 11.36
C PRO A 488 -3.78 -3.45 12.78
N ALA A 489 -3.16 -4.62 13.02
CA ALA A 489 -2.68 -4.98 14.35
C ALA A 489 -1.72 -3.94 14.92
N THR A 490 -1.77 -3.72 16.24
CA THR A 490 -0.92 -2.75 16.95
C THR A 490 -0.02 -3.38 18.01
N HIS A 491 -0.01 -4.71 18.11
CA HIS A 491 0.79 -5.46 19.07
C HIS A 491 1.50 -6.62 18.38
N HIS A 492 2.62 -7.04 18.96
CA HIS A 492 3.32 -8.26 18.57
C HIS A 492 2.49 -9.51 18.87
N LEU A 493 2.81 -10.63 18.23
CA LEU A 493 2.24 -11.93 18.59
C LEU A 493 2.83 -12.38 19.93
N GLN A 494 2.01 -13.02 20.74
CA GLN A 494 2.43 -13.61 22.00
C GLN A 494 3.10 -14.98 21.78
N ILE A 495 3.86 -15.45 22.77
CA ILE A 495 4.37 -16.83 22.79
C ILE A 495 3.28 -17.71 23.41
N PRO A 496 2.86 -18.82 22.74
CA PRO A 496 1.84 -19.71 23.28
C PRO A 496 2.24 -20.27 24.64
N GLY A 497 1.26 -20.41 25.55
CA GLY A 497 1.49 -20.98 26.89
C GLY A 497 2.16 -20.07 27.92
N ARG A 498 2.48 -18.83 27.58
CA ARG A 498 2.76 -17.77 28.56
C ARG A 498 1.45 -17.02 28.84
N GLY A 499 1.00 -17.05 30.10
CA GLY A 499 -0.20 -16.30 30.51
C GLY A 499 -0.09 -14.83 30.10
N LYS A 500 -1.25 -14.18 29.95
CA LYS A 500 -1.31 -12.72 29.73
C LYS A 500 -0.75 -12.05 30.99
N ASP A 501 0.46 -11.50 30.89
CA ASP A 501 0.97 -10.52 31.86
C ASP A 501 0.27 -9.18 31.66
#